data_637f510eef9b5d0c92339c0e5371b111
#
_entry.id   637f510eef9b5d0c92339c0e5371b111
#
_cell.length_a   1.000
_cell.length_b   1.000
_cell.length_c   1.000
_cell.angle_alpha   90.00
_cell.angle_beta   90.00
_cell.angle_gamma   90.00
#
_symmetry.space_group_name_H-M   'P 1'
#
loop_
_entity.id
_entity.type
_entity.pdbx_description
1 polymer ?
#
loop_
_entity_poly.entity_id
_entity_poly.type
_entity_poly.pdbx_seq_one_letter_code
_entity_poly.pdbx_strand_id
1 'polypeptide(L)'
;AAFKEQSTYSSMLFLQQLIRRFPFKIHKVQTDNGAEFTKRFQAADEENLTLFEKELKRLGIAHQKIRPYTPRHNGKVERSHRKDNEEFYATHTFYSFEDFKVQLARRNREYNNFPMRPLGWKSPRETLALLLSCVTYV
;
A
#
# COMPACT_ATOMS: atom_id res chain seq x y z
N ALA A 1 5.00 -3.73 -5.10
CA ALA A 1 6.07 -3.05 -5.85
C ALA A 1 7.28 -2.88 -4.95
N ALA A 2 8.46 -2.79 -5.57
CA ALA A 2 9.72 -2.49 -4.89
C ALA A 2 10.37 -1.27 -5.54
N PHE A 3 10.94 -0.41 -4.73
CA PHE A 3 11.67 0.80 -5.15
C PHE A 3 13.02 0.84 -4.47
N LYS A 4 14.01 1.44 -5.11
CA LYS A 4 15.38 1.54 -4.58
C LYS A 4 15.51 2.57 -3.46
N GLU A 5 14.57 3.51 -3.39
CA GLU A 5 14.58 4.61 -2.42
C GLU A 5 13.19 4.90 -1.88
N GLN A 6 13.14 5.43 -0.68
CA GLN A 6 11.94 5.97 -0.07
C GLN A 6 11.86 7.47 -0.42
N SER A 7 11.04 7.80 -1.41
CA SER A 7 10.86 9.17 -1.88
C SER A 7 9.40 9.46 -2.24
N THR A 8 9.04 10.74 -2.29
CA THR A 8 7.70 11.15 -2.75
C THR A 8 7.43 10.72 -4.19
N TYR A 9 8.48 10.63 -5.02
CA TYR A 9 8.37 10.12 -6.39
C TYR A 9 8.05 8.62 -6.42
N SER A 10 8.76 7.82 -5.63
CA SER A 10 8.49 6.38 -5.49
C SER A 10 7.07 6.12 -4.97
N SER A 11 6.61 6.92 -4.00
CA SER A 11 5.26 6.85 -3.44
C SER A 11 4.19 7.21 -4.48
N MET A 12 4.43 8.22 -5.31
CA MET A 12 3.56 8.58 -6.44
C MET A 12 3.48 7.44 -7.47
N LEU A 13 4.61 6.86 -7.87
CA LEU A 13 4.64 5.73 -8.80
C LEU A 13 3.91 4.51 -8.24
N PHE A 14 4.06 4.25 -6.94
CA PHE A 14 3.32 3.18 -6.26
C PHE A 14 1.81 3.41 -6.33
N LEU A 15 1.35 4.63 -6.04
CA LEU A 15 -0.05 5.01 -6.13
C LEU A 15 -0.61 4.78 -7.54
N GLN A 16 0.11 5.21 -8.58
CA GLN A 16 -0.29 4.99 -9.97
C GLN A 16 -0.39 3.50 -10.32
N GLN A 17 0.57 2.68 -9.87
CA GLN A 17 0.51 1.23 -10.07
C GLN A 17 -0.65 0.59 -9.31
N LEU A 18 -0.93 1.04 -8.09
CA LEU A 18 -2.04 0.57 -7.29
C LEU A 18 -3.37 0.83 -8.00
N ILE A 19 -3.60 2.05 -8.46
CA ILE A 19 -4.84 2.44 -9.16
C ILE A 19 -5.06 1.62 -10.43
N ARG A 20 -4.00 1.36 -11.19
CA ARG A 20 -4.10 0.54 -12.42
C ARG A 20 -4.44 -0.93 -12.15
N ARG A 21 -4.07 -1.45 -10.99
CA ARG A 21 -4.21 -2.87 -10.64
C ARG A 21 -5.39 -3.16 -9.73
N PHE A 22 -5.82 -2.16 -8.98
CA PHE A 22 -6.91 -2.33 -8.04
C PHE A 22 -8.25 -2.21 -8.77
N PRO A 23 -9.12 -3.22 -8.70
CA PRO A 23 -10.32 -3.27 -9.54
C PRO A 23 -11.47 -2.38 -9.07
N PHE A 24 -11.32 -1.71 -7.93
CA PHE A 24 -12.33 -0.81 -7.39
C PHE A 24 -11.84 0.64 -7.39
N LYS A 25 -12.78 1.59 -7.46
CA LYS A 25 -12.44 3.00 -7.32
C LYS A 25 -11.92 3.29 -5.90
N ILE A 26 -10.76 3.91 -5.83
CA ILE A 26 -10.15 4.36 -4.58
C ILE A 26 -10.66 5.77 -4.28
N HIS A 27 -11.40 5.95 -3.20
CA HIS A 27 -11.94 7.25 -2.79
C HIS A 27 -11.04 7.96 -1.77
N LYS A 28 -10.28 7.19 -1.00
CA LYS A 28 -9.46 7.72 0.09
C LYS A 28 -8.19 6.90 0.26
N VAL A 29 -7.08 7.58 0.49
CA VAL A 29 -5.81 6.97 0.89
C VAL A 29 -5.42 7.52 2.25
N GLN A 30 -5.06 6.62 3.16
CA GLN A 30 -4.54 6.97 4.48
C GLN A 30 -3.04 6.70 4.52
N THR A 31 -2.28 7.68 5.02
CA THR A 31 -0.83 7.55 5.25
C THR A 31 -0.47 8.01 6.65
N ASP A 32 0.71 7.66 7.09
CA ASP A 32 1.35 8.35 8.21
C ASP A 32 1.85 9.74 7.79
N ASN A 33 2.62 10.40 8.67
CA ASN A 33 3.18 11.72 8.42
C ASN A 33 4.62 11.65 7.90
N GLY A 34 4.97 10.59 7.16
CA GLY A 34 6.27 10.46 6.51
C GLY A 34 6.54 11.59 5.52
N ALA A 35 7.79 12.00 5.40
CA ALA A 35 8.20 13.10 4.51
C ALA A 35 7.92 12.82 3.02
N GLU A 36 7.84 11.56 2.64
CA GLU A 36 7.46 11.11 1.30
C GLU A 36 6.00 11.38 0.96
N PHE A 37 5.13 11.48 1.96
CA PHE A 37 3.69 11.69 1.80
C PHE A 37 3.28 13.13 2.07
N THR A 38 4.00 13.87 2.92
CA THR A 38 3.61 15.23 3.29
C THR A 38 4.79 16.06 3.79
N LYS A 39 4.75 17.36 3.52
CA LYS A 39 5.68 18.34 4.12
C LYS A 39 5.14 18.78 5.48
N ARG A 40 5.67 18.20 6.53
CA ARG A 40 5.16 18.29 7.91
C ARG A 40 5.19 19.72 8.53
N PHE A 41 6.05 20.61 8.01
CA PHE A 41 6.35 21.91 8.64
C PHE A 41 6.05 23.11 7.74
N GLN A 42 5.40 22.93 6.59
CA GLN A 42 5.07 24.03 5.70
C GLN A 42 3.55 24.20 5.63
N ALA A 43 3.10 25.45 5.47
CA ALA A 43 1.69 25.76 5.26
C ALA A 43 1.14 24.95 4.07
N ALA A 44 -0.14 24.61 4.13
CA ALA A 44 -0.82 23.80 3.10
C ALA A 44 -1.11 24.59 1.81
N ASP A 45 -0.13 25.34 1.31
CA ASP A 45 -0.23 26.03 0.05
C ASP A 45 -0.02 25.06 -1.10
N GLU A 46 -0.69 25.29 -2.22
CA GLU A 46 -0.62 24.43 -3.41
C GLU A 46 0.81 24.23 -3.94
N GLU A 47 1.66 25.23 -3.81
CA GLU A 47 3.07 25.17 -4.19
C GLU A 47 3.90 24.23 -3.31
N ASN A 48 3.45 23.99 -2.09
CA ASN A 48 4.16 23.19 -1.07
C ASN A 48 3.75 21.72 -1.04
N LEU A 49 2.83 21.28 -1.88
CA LEU A 49 2.41 19.87 -1.92
C LEU A 49 3.53 18.96 -2.42
N THR A 50 3.65 17.78 -1.83
CA THR A 50 4.52 16.71 -2.33
C THR A 50 4.01 16.20 -3.68
N LEU A 51 4.85 15.50 -4.45
CA LEU A 51 4.42 14.85 -5.70
C LEU A 51 3.29 13.85 -5.45
N PHE A 52 3.33 13.16 -4.32
CA PHE A 52 2.28 12.24 -3.90
C PHE A 52 0.95 12.95 -3.64
N GLU A 53 0.96 14.08 -2.92
CA GLU A 53 -0.24 14.89 -2.66
C GLU A 53 -0.81 15.51 -3.94
N LYS A 54 0.06 16.03 -4.83
CA LYS A 54 -0.36 16.54 -6.14
C LYS A 54 -1.06 15.47 -6.98
N GLU A 55 -0.53 14.24 -6.96
CA GLU A 55 -1.14 13.14 -7.70
C GLU A 55 -2.49 12.71 -7.10
N LEU A 56 -2.62 12.64 -5.77
CA LEU A 56 -3.91 12.38 -5.13
C LEU A 56 -4.96 13.43 -5.50
N LYS A 57 -4.57 14.73 -5.50
CA LYS A 57 -5.44 15.82 -5.90
C LYS A 57 -5.87 15.69 -7.37
N ARG A 58 -4.93 15.40 -8.28
CA ARG A 58 -5.20 15.15 -9.71
C ARG A 58 -6.21 14.02 -9.93
N LEU A 59 -6.15 12.98 -9.11
CA LEU A 59 -7.00 11.79 -9.19
C LEU A 59 -8.33 11.93 -8.44
N GLY A 60 -8.55 13.04 -7.74
CA GLY A 60 -9.74 13.25 -6.92
C GLY A 60 -9.83 12.29 -5.72
N ILE A 61 -8.69 11.83 -5.20
CA ILE A 61 -8.60 10.91 -4.08
C ILE A 61 -8.34 11.69 -2.80
N ALA A 62 -9.20 11.50 -1.78
CA ALA A 62 -9.02 12.14 -0.48
C ALA A 62 -7.77 11.61 0.23
N HIS A 63 -6.94 12.50 0.75
CA HIS A 63 -5.79 12.16 1.57
C HIS A 63 -6.12 12.30 3.05
N GLN A 64 -6.01 11.22 3.81
CA GLN A 64 -6.18 11.23 5.26
C GLN A 64 -4.84 10.96 5.94
N LYS A 65 -4.33 11.94 6.67
CA LYS A 65 -3.13 11.79 7.49
C LYS A 65 -3.50 11.22 8.85
N ILE A 66 -2.73 10.27 9.35
CA ILE A 66 -2.92 9.73 10.70
C ILE A 66 -2.54 10.82 11.71
N ARG A 67 -3.37 11.01 12.74
CA ARG A 67 -3.05 11.92 13.83
C ARG A 67 -1.81 11.42 14.58
N PRO A 68 -0.85 12.30 14.90
CA PRO A 68 0.27 11.94 15.74
C PRO A 68 -0.22 11.27 17.03
N TYR A 69 0.56 10.34 17.57
CA TYR A 69 0.27 9.62 18.82
C TYR A 69 -1.06 8.82 18.83
N THR A 70 -1.56 8.39 17.66
CA THR A 70 -2.78 7.56 17.58
C THR A 70 -2.44 6.17 17.01
N PRO A 71 -1.81 5.26 17.79
CA PRO A 71 -1.34 3.93 17.29
C PRO A 71 -2.46 3.07 16.70
N ARG A 72 -3.68 3.22 17.20
CA ARG A 72 -4.83 2.41 16.76
C ARG A 72 -5.15 2.56 15.27
N HIS A 73 -4.84 3.71 14.68
CA HIS A 73 -5.13 3.96 13.26
C HIS A 73 -4.19 3.21 12.31
N ASN A 74 -3.02 2.81 12.79
CA ASN A 74 -2.00 2.14 11.96
C ASN A 74 -1.79 0.65 12.34
N GLY A 75 -2.47 0.14 13.36
CA GLY A 75 -2.23 -1.19 13.93
C GLY A 75 -2.36 -2.35 12.93
N LYS A 76 -3.21 -2.23 11.89
CA LYS A 76 -3.30 -3.24 10.83
C LYS A 76 -2.08 -3.22 9.92
N VAL A 77 -1.61 -2.04 9.56
CA VAL A 77 -0.42 -1.84 8.71
C VAL A 77 0.83 -2.28 9.48
N GLU A 78 0.98 -1.87 10.73
CA GLU A 78 2.10 -2.28 11.59
C GLU A 78 2.16 -3.79 11.79
N ARG A 79 1.01 -4.45 11.99
CA ARG A 79 0.94 -5.92 12.05
C ARG A 79 1.36 -6.57 10.75
N SER A 80 0.94 -6.02 9.61
CA SER A 80 1.35 -6.50 8.28
C SER A 80 2.86 -6.37 8.09
N HIS A 81 3.42 -5.20 8.42
CA HIS A 81 4.88 -4.97 8.35
C HIS A 81 5.66 -5.90 9.26
N ARG A 82 5.19 -6.13 10.49
CA ARG A 82 5.82 -7.09 11.40
C ARG A 82 5.83 -8.50 10.80
N LYS A 83 4.69 -8.95 10.30
CA LYS A 83 4.57 -10.27 9.67
C LYS A 83 5.48 -10.40 8.44
N ASP A 84 5.52 -9.39 7.59
CA ASP A 84 6.42 -9.38 6.43
C ASP A 84 7.88 -9.39 6.86
N ASN A 85 8.24 -8.68 7.94
CA ASN A 85 9.59 -8.70 8.48
C ASN A 85 9.97 -10.09 9.01
N GLU A 86 9.12 -10.69 9.85
CA GLU A 86 9.35 -11.99 10.48
C GLU A 86 9.37 -13.13 9.45
N GLU A 87 8.45 -13.14 8.48
CA GLU A 87 8.25 -14.26 7.55
C GLU A 87 9.03 -14.12 6.24
N PHE A 88 9.49 -12.92 5.89
CA PHE A 88 10.14 -12.69 4.61
C PHE A 88 11.49 -11.98 4.75
N TYR A 89 11.55 -10.76 5.29
CA TYR A 89 12.80 -10.01 5.30
C TYR A 89 13.88 -10.61 6.20
N ALA A 90 13.49 -11.14 7.37
CA ALA A 90 14.44 -11.75 8.31
C ALA A 90 14.87 -13.17 7.92
N THR A 91 14.11 -13.84 7.06
CA THR A 91 14.35 -15.25 6.70
C THR A 91 14.96 -15.45 5.31
N HIS A 92 15.06 -14.40 4.51
CA HIS A 92 15.57 -14.47 3.15
C HIS A 92 16.83 -13.62 2.98
N THR A 93 17.74 -14.10 2.12
CA THR A 93 18.91 -13.35 1.68
C THR A 93 18.66 -12.82 0.27
N PHE A 94 18.97 -11.55 0.05
CA PHE A 94 18.80 -10.89 -1.24
C PHE A 94 20.16 -10.55 -1.81
N TYR A 95 20.51 -11.11 -2.95
CA TYR A 95 21.81 -10.92 -3.59
C TYR A 95 21.87 -9.69 -4.51
N SER A 96 20.70 -9.21 -4.95
CA SER A 96 20.56 -8.02 -5.78
C SER A 96 19.15 -7.44 -5.65
N PHE A 97 18.95 -6.21 -6.16
CA PHE A 97 17.61 -5.62 -6.22
C PHE A 97 16.67 -6.40 -7.17
N GLU A 98 17.20 -6.98 -8.22
CA GLU A 98 16.41 -7.81 -9.14
C GLU A 98 15.98 -9.12 -8.47
N ASP A 99 16.90 -9.78 -7.76
CA ASP A 99 16.61 -10.97 -6.96
C ASP A 99 15.55 -10.65 -5.89
N PHE A 100 15.71 -9.54 -5.17
CA PHE A 100 14.69 -9.06 -4.23
C PHE A 100 13.30 -8.91 -4.87
N LYS A 101 13.22 -8.32 -6.07
CA LYS A 101 11.94 -8.16 -6.79
C LYS A 101 11.31 -9.50 -7.14
N VAL A 102 12.10 -10.47 -7.56
CA VAL A 102 11.62 -11.83 -7.90
C VAL A 102 11.09 -12.52 -6.65
N GLN A 103 11.85 -12.52 -5.55
CA GLN A 103 11.45 -13.13 -4.29
C GLN A 103 10.19 -12.45 -3.71
N LEU A 104 10.11 -11.11 -3.74
CA LEU A 104 8.93 -10.37 -3.31
C LEU A 104 7.69 -10.69 -4.17
N ALA A 105 7.85 -10.84 -5.47
CA ALA A 105 6.75 -11.22 -6.36
C ALA A 105 6.23 -12.63 -6.05
N ARG A 106 7.12 -13.56 -5.75
CA ARG A 106 6.78 -14.92 -5.29
C ARG A 106 6.02 -14.87 -3.98
N ARG A 107 6.56 -14.18 -2.96
CA ARG A 107 5.92 -13.99 -1.64
C ARG A 107 4.51 -13.42 -1.78
N ASN A 108 4.34 -12.37 -2.59
CA ASN A 108 3.02 -11.76 -2.83
C ASN A 108 2.04 -12.74 -3.48
N ARG A 109 2.50 -13.59 -4.38
CA ARG A 109 1.68 -14.64 -5.01
C ARG A 109 1.24 -15.68 -3.99
N GLU A 110 2.15 -16.15 -3.19
CA GLU A 110 1.87 -17.12 -2.12
C GLU A 110 0.85 -16.55 -1.12
N TYR A 111 1.09 -15.34 -0.62
CA TYR A 111 0.18 -14.64 0.28
C TYR A 111 -1.23 -14.50 -0.30
N ASN A 112 -1.34 -14.09 -1.56
CA ASN A 112 -2.64 -13.88 -2.20
C ASN A 112 -3.42 -15.18 -2.49
N ASN A 113 -2.75 -16.33 -2.48
CA ASN A 113 -3.38 -17.64 -2.67
C ASN A 113 -3.50 -18.45 -1.36
N PHE A 114 -3.01 -17.91 -0.22
CA PHE A 114 -3.06 -18.62 1.06
C PHE A 114 -4.42 -18.41 1.74
N PRO A 115 -5.12 -19.49 2.15
CA PRO A 115 -6.39 -19.41 2.88
C PRO A 115 -6.21 -18.73 4.24
N MET A 116 -7.09 -17.81 4.60
CA MET A 116 -7.00 -17.03 5.83
C MET A 116 -8.26 -17.15 6.67
N ARG A 117 -8.11 -17.42 7.97
CA ARG A 117 -9.23 -17.50 8.91
C ARG A 117 -10.12 -16.24 8.90
N PRO A 118 -9.58 -14.98 8.89
CA PRO A 118 -10.42 -13.78 8.84
C PRO A 118 -11.25 -13.63 7.56
N LEU A 119 -10.91 -14.38 6.51
CA LEU A 119 -11.63 -14.39 5.21
C LEU A 119 -12.53 -15.64 5.08
N GLY A 120 -12.88 -16.29 6.18
CA GLY A 120 -13.67 -17.51 6.16
C GLY A 120 -12.93 -18.66 5.45
N TRP A 121 -11.64 -18.80 5.69
CA TRP A 121 -10.74 -19.78 5.07
C TRP A 121 -10.61 -19.68 3.55
N LYS A 122 -10.97 -18.51 3.00
CA LYS A 122 -10.66 -18.16 1.60
C LYS A 122 -9.34 -17.42 1.52
N SER A 123 -8.71 -17.52 0.37
CA SER A 123 -7.56 -16.66 0.04
C SER A 123 -7.99 -15.23 -0.30
N PRO A 124 -7.10 -14.23 -0.19
CA PRO A 124 -7.38 -12.88 -0.66
C PRO A 124 -7.86 -12.83 -2.12
N ARG A 125 -7.29 -13.67 -2.98
CA ARG A 125 -7.66 -13.76 -4.40
C ARG A 125 -9.10 -14.28 -4.60
N GLU A 126 -9.48 -15.34 -3.88
CA GLU A 126 -10.84 -15.88 -3.93
C GLU A 126 -11.87 -14.88 -3.37
N THR A 127 -11.52 -14.22 -2.26
CA THR A 127 -12.37 -13.17 -1.68
C THR A 127 -12.57 -12.01 -2.65
N LEU A 128 -11.50 -11.57 -3.32
CA LEU A 128 -11.58 -10.52 -4.33
C LEU A 128 -12.48 -10.93 -5.51
N ALA A 129 -12.36 -12.16 -6.00
CA ALA A 129 -13.19 -12.67 -7.09
C ALA A 129 -14.68 -12.68 -6.72
N LEU A 130 -15.01 -13.07 -5.48
CA LEU A 130 -16.39 -13.03 -4.97
C LEU A 130 -16.93 -11.59 -4.89
N LEU A 131 -16.12 -10.64 -4.39
CA LEU A 131 -16.53 -9.24 -4.33
C LEU A 131 -16.78 -8.65 -5.73
N LEU A 132 -15.96 -9.00 -6.70
CA LEU A 132 -16.14 -8.55 -8.08
C LEU A 132 -17.41 -9.13 -8.71
N SER A 133 -17.72 -10.39 -8.47
CA SER A 133 -18.95 -10.99 -8.98
C SER A 133 -20.21 -10.33 -8.39
N CYS A 134 -20.16 -9.88 -7.13
CA CYS A 134 -21.28 -9.16 -6.52
C CYS A 134 -21.50 -7.75 -7.11
N VAL A 135 -20.44 -7.08 -7.60
CA VAL A 135 -20.52 -5.72 -8.16
C VAL A 135 -21.05 -5.72 -9.60
N THR A 136 -20.88 -6.79 -10.34
CA THR A 136 -21.37 -6.91 -11.73
C THR A 136 -22.87 -7.16 -11.86
N TYR A 137 -23.60 -7.34 -10.74
CA TYR A 137 -25.05 -7.58 -10.74
C TYR A 137 -25.88 -6.35 -10.28
N VAL A 138 -25.28 -5.15 -10.23
CA VAL A 138 -25.99 -3.90 -9.88
C VAL A 138 -26.06 -2.96 -11.07
#